data_2cfa64368d72c53446d90a38e5248779
#
_entry.id   2cfa64368d72c53446d90a38e5248779
#
_cell.length_a   1.000
_cell.length_b   1.000
_cell.length_c   1.000
_cell.angle_alpha   90.00
_cell.angle_beta   90.00
_cell.angle_gamma   90.00
#
_symmetry.space_group_name_H-M   'P 1'
#
loop_
_entity.id
_entity.type
_entity.pdbx_description
1 polymer ?
#
loop_
_entity_poly.entity_id
_entity_poly.type
_entity_poly.pdbx_seq_one_letter_code
_entity_poly.pdbx_strand_id
1 'polypeptide(L)'
;MPISVDGAMRSKIEAVLKGETDRKVESFLIDANREFVTDYTDVYENFLRGLINDDVPTLFHCTAGKDRAGFAAAITLIALGVSKADVINDYMKTNDFTQERIEEIISQIELMSLYQADAEILRPLLGVEQIYIETAFKTAEEQYGSLENFIRVGLNISDADIKKLRNKFLEG
;
A
#
# COMPACT_ATOMS: atom_id res chain seq x y z
N MET A 1 -3.94 12.78 5.63
CA MET A 1 -2.88 13.43 4.82
C MET A 1 -2.92 12.80 3.43
N PRO A 2 -3.08 13.58 2.36
CA PRO A 2 -3.24 13.01 1.03
C PRO A 2 -1.90 12.70 0.38
N ILE A 3 -1.69 11.43 0.01
CA ILE A 3 -0.73 11.07 -1.02
C ILE A 3 -1.48 11.17 -2.35
N SER A 4 -1.17 12.17 -3.19
CA SER A 4 -1.87 12.39 -4.45
C SER A 4 -1.21 11.58 -5.57
N VAL A 5 -1.84 10.47 -5.96
CA VAL A 5 -1.37 9.61 -7.06
C VAL A 5 -2.34 9.64 -8.26
N ASP A 6 -3.54 10.19 -8.08
CA ASP A 6 -4.69 9.93 -8.94
C ASP A 6 -4.59 10.45 -10.38
N GLY A 7 -4.03 11.64 -10.60
CA GLY A 7 -3.96 12.23 -11.96
C GLY A 7 -2.93 11.54 -12.87
N ALA A 8 -1.76 11.25 -12.35
CA ALA A 8 -0.69 10.59 -13.10
C ALA A 8 -1.00 9.10 -13.36
N MET A 9 -1.68 8.44 -12.43
CA MET A 9 -2.07 7.04 -12.58
C MET A 9 -3.12 6.88 -13.69
N ARG A 10 -4.13 7.76 -13.73
CA ARG A 10 -5.17 7.71 -14.75
C ARG A 10 -4.62 7.81 -16.17
N SER A 11 -3.73 8.79 -16.43
CA SER A 11 -3.11 8.94 -17.75
C SER A 11 -2.24 7.74 -18.15
N LYS A 12 -1.55 7.12 -17.18
CA LYS A 12 -0.76 5.91 -17.41
C LYS A 12 -1.65 4.71 -17.80
N ILE A 13 -2.78 4.53 -17.10
CA ILE A 13 -3.77 3.48 -17.42
C ILE A 13 -4.36 3.70 -18.81
N GLU A 14 -4.75 4.93 -19.14
CA GLU A 14 -5.27 5.27 -20.47
C GLU A 14 -4.26 4.95 -21.58
N ALA A 15 -2.96 5.23 -21.37
CA ALA A 15 -1.90 4.91 -22.32
C ALA A 15 -1.76 3.37 -22.55
N VAL A 16 -1.88 2.58 -21.47
CA VAL A 16 -1.88 1.11 -21.58
C VAL A 16 -3.09 0.61 -22.38
N LEU A 17 -4.29 1.09 -22.02
CA LEU A 17 -5.53 0.68 -22.70
C LEU A 17 -5.56 1.04 -24.18
N LYS A 18 -4.86 2.11 -24.57
CA LYS A 18 -4.71 2.54 -25.96
C LYS A 18 -3.55 1.87 -26.70
N GLY A 19 -2.76 1.04 -26.02
CA GLY A 19 -1.54 0.44 -26.61
C GLY A 19 -0.44 1.46 -26.90
N GLU A 20 -0.44 2.59 -26.21
CA GLU A 20 0.55 3.68 -26.38
C GLU A 20 1.85 3.42 -25.59
N THR A 21 1.92 2.34 -24.81
CA THR A 21 3.08 1.96 -24.01
C THR A 21 3.17 0.44 -23.89
N ASP A 22 4.40 -0.09 -23.84
CA ASP A 22 4.68 -1.51 -23.58
C ASP A 22 4.70 -1.82 -22.04
N ARG A 23 4.50 -0.83 -21.19
CA ARG A 23 4.48 -1.04 -19.75
C ARG A 23 3.23 -1.79 -19.32
N LYS A 24 3.44 -2.82 -18.51
CA LYS A 24 2.34 -3.53 -17.85
C LYS A 24 1.77 -2.67 -16.73
N VAL A 25 0.46 -2.77 -16.51
CA VAL A 25 -0.26 -1.97 -15.50
C VAL A 25 0.26 -2.21 -14.08
N GLU A 26 0.65 -3.43 -13.73
CA GLU A 26 1.22 -3.75 -12.43
C GLU A 26 2.51 -2.99 -12.12
N SER A 27 3.29 -2.60 -13.15
CA SER A 27 4.52 -1.85 -12.95
C SER A 27 4.28 -0.48 -12.30
N PHE A 28 3.10 0.08 -12.47
CA PHE A 28 2.75 1.36 -11.85
C PHE A 28 2.54 1.23 -10.34
N LEU A 29 1.97 0.10 -9.89
CA LEU A 29 1.82 -0.17 -8.45
C LEU A 29 3.15 -0.58 -7.81
N ILE A 30 4.01 -1.27 -8.54
CA ILE A 30 5.39 -1.55 -8.12
C ILE A 30 6.15 -0.24 -7.88
N ASP A 31 6.09 0.70 -8.83
CA ASP A 31 6.73 2.02 -8.67
C ASP A 31 6.12 2.80 -7.51
N ALA A 32 4.78 2.85 -7.39
CA ALA A 32 4.09 3.54 -6.30
C ALA A 32 4.49 2.98 -4.92
N ASN A 33 4.62 1.66 -4.78
CA ASN A 33 5.06 1.05 -3.52
C ASN A 33 6.53 1.36 -3.20
N ARG A 34 7.39 1.53 -4.21
CA ARG A 34 8.75 2.04 -4.02
C ARG A 34 8.73 3.47 -3.51
N GLU A 35 7.91 4.34 -4.11
CA GLU A 35 7.76 5.74 -3.74
C GLU A 35 7.26 5.93 -2.30
N PHE A 36 6.50 4.98 -1.73
CA PHE A 36 6.11 5.04 -0.31
C PHE A 36 7.31 5.12 0.63
N VAL A 37 8.42 4.51 0.25
CA VAL A 37 9.66 4.47 1.02
C VAL A 37 10.62 5.60 0.66
N THR A 38 10.61 6.06 -0.61
CA THR A 38 11.58 7.06 -1.09
C THR A 38 11.07 8.50 -0.97
N ASP A 39 9.76 8.72 -1.18
CA ASP A 39 9.20 10.06 -1.36
C ASP A 39 8.14 10.43 -0.31
N TYR A 40 7.59 9.45 0.43
CA TYR A 40 6.47 9.68 1.36
C TYR A 40 6.78 9.30 2.81
N THR A 41 8.04 9.27 3.20
CA THR A 41 8.45 8.94 4.57
C THR A 41 7.87 9.88 5.62
N ASP A 42 7.79 11.18 5.32
CA ASP A 42 7.20 12.20 6.19
C ASP A 42 5.71 11.96 6.45
N VAL A 43 4.98 11.48 5.43
CA VAL A 43 3.55 11.14 5.55
C VAL A 43 3.36 9.96 6.49
N TYR A 44 4.17 8.91 6.33
CA TYR A 44 4.09 7.71 7.18
C TYR A 44 4.67 7.93 8.58
N GLU A 45 5.69 8.79 8.75
CA GLU A 45 6.14 9.27 10.07
C GLU A 45 4.97 9.93 10.82
N ASN A 46 4.32 10.90 10.18
CA ASN A 46 3.20 11.63 10.79
C ASN A 46 2.03 10.70 11.12
N PHE A 47 1.76 9.71 10.28
CA PHE A 47 0.74 8.69 10.54
C PHE A 47 1.05 7.88 11.80
N LEU A 48 2.27 7.32 11.92
CA LEU A 48 2.68 6.56 13.10
C LEU A 48 2.71 7.44 14.37
N ARG A 49 3.16 8.69 14.26
CA ARG A 49 3.12 9.65 15.40
C ARG A 49 1.70 9.92 15.85
N GLY A 50 0.73 10.01 14.94
CA GLY A 50 -0.69 10.11 15.30
C GLY A 50 -1.15 8.88 16.08
N LEU A 51 -0.88 7.67 15.61
CA LEU A 51 -1.21 6.43 16.33
C LEU A 51 -0.57 6.36 17.73
N ILE A 52 0.67 6.86 17.87
CA ILE A 52 1.42 6.84 19.13
C ILE A 52 0.87 7.85 20.13
N ASN A 53 0.50 9.04 19.68
CA ASN A 53 0.24 10.18 20.57
C ASN A 53 -1.24 10.45 20.83
N ASP A 54 -2.13 10.11 19.89
CA ASP A 54 -3.55 10.39 20.01
C ASP A 54 -4.25 9.27 20.80
N ASP A 55 -4.95 9.60 21.88
CA ASP A 55 -5.66 8.64 22.74
C ASP A 55 -7.11 8.38 22.25
N VAL A 56 -7.40 8.63 20.99
CA VAL A 56 -8.71 8.41 20.37
C VAL A 56 -8.63 7.28 19.32
N PRO A 57 -9.73 6.55 19.10
CA PRO A 57 -9.80 5.59 18.00
C PRO A 57 -9.50 6.25 16.66
N THR A 58 -8.59 5.67 15.90
CA THR A 58 -8.12 6.23 14.62
C THR A 58 -8.63 5.38 13.46
N LEU A 59 -9.35 6.00 12.53
CA LEU A 59 -9.69 5.43 11.25
C LEU A 59 -8.78 6.03 10.18
N PHE A 60 -8.10 5.18 9.44
CA PHE A 60 -7.31 5.62 8.28
C PHE A 60 -7.77 4.89 7.01
N HIS A 61 -7.75 5.58 5.90
CA HIS A 61 -8.15 5.05 4.61
C HIS A 61 -7.41 5.75 3.46
N CYS A 62 -7.44 5.14 2.29
CA CYS A 62 -7.12 5.81 1.03
C CYS A 62 -8.31 5.67 0.07
N THR A 63 -8.12 5.83 -1.24
CA THR A 63 -9.22 5.72 -2.22
C THR A 63 -9.77 4.30 -2.28
N ALA A 64 -8.90 3.31 -2.52
CA ALA A 64 -9.28 1.89 -2.62
C ALA A 64 -9.03 1.08 -1.33
N GLY A 65 -8.35 1.67 -0.34
CA GLY A 65 -8.07 1.00 0.93
C GLY A 65 -6.95 -0.06 0.89
N LYS A 66 -6.26 -0.25 -0.24
CA LYS A 66 -5.34 -1.37 -0.46
C LYS A 66 -3.85 -1.01 -0.43
N ASP A 67 -3.38 -0.05 -1.25
CA ASP A 67 -1.96 0.23 -1.40
C ASP A 67 -1.43 1.15 -0.28
N ARG A 68 -1.85 2.44 -0.27
CA ARG A 68 -1.42 3.43 0.74
C ARG A 68 -1.82 3.04 2.17
N ALA A 69 -3.06 2.61 2.35
CA ALA A 69 -3.56 2.13 3.63
C ALA A 69 -2.95 0.78 4.00
N GLY A 70 -2.73 -0.12 3.02
CA GLY A 70 -2.06 -1.40 3.23
C GLY A 70 -0.61 -1.22 3.68
N PHE A 71 0.15 -0.29 3.08
CA PHE A 71 1.51 0.00 3.54
C PHE A 71 1.51 0.64 4.94
N ALA A 72 0.56 1.55 5.25
CA ALA A 72 0.40 2.11 6.59
C ALA A 72 0.11 1.02 7.63
N ALA A 73 -0.77 0.07 7.32
CA ALA A 73 -1.04 -1.10 8.18
C ALA A 73 0.22 -1.96 8.33
N ALA A 74 0.92 -2.25 7.25
CA ALA A 74 2.12 -3.08 7.23
C ALA A 74 3.23 -2.53 8.15
N ILE A 75 3.57 -1.23 8.03
CA ILE A 75 4.58 -0.61 8.89
C ILE A 75 4.15 -0.55 10.36
N THR A 76 2.85 -0.40 10.62
CA THR A 76 2.30 -0.48 11.98
C THR A 76 2.50 -1.87 12.57
N LEU A 77 2.15 -2.92 11.83
CA LEU A 77 2.33 -4.31 12.27
C LEU A 77 3.81 -4.66 12.49
N ILE A 78 4.72 -4.22 11.61
CA ILE A 78 6.17 -4.38 11.81
C ILE A 78 6.62 -3.65 13.09
N ALA A 79 6.17 -2.42 13.35
CA ALA A 79 6.50 -1.68 14.56
C ALA A 79 5.99 -2.39 15.84
N LEU A 80 4.84 -3.04 15.75
CA LEU A 80 4.28 -3.89 16.82
C LEU A 80 5.08 -5.20 17.02
N GLY A 81 5.89 -5.62 16.06
CA GLY A 81 6.72 -6.81 16.14
C GLY A 81 6.15 -8.04 15.43
N VAL A 82 5.17 -7.84 14.56
CA VAL A 82 4.63 -8.91 13.69
C VAL A 82 5.68 -9.29 12.65
N SER A 83 5.80 -10.57 12.34
CA SER A 83 6.78 -11.05 11.35
C SER A 83 6.46 -10.52 9.94
N LYS A 84 7.51 -10.29 9.13
CA LYS A 84 7.36 -9.87 7.73
C LYS A 84 6.43 -10.82 6.95
N ALA A 85 6.52 -12.12 7.18
CA ALA A 85 5.69 -13.12 6.51
C ALA A 85 4.20 -12.96 6.88
N ASP A 86 3.90 -12.76 8.16
CA ASP A 86 2.52 -12.57 8.62
C ASP A 86 1.94 -11.24 8.12
N VAL A 87 2.76 -10.18 8.04
CA VAL A 87 2.35 -8.89 7.45
C VAL A 87 2.01 -9.02 5.98
N ILE A 88 2.82 -9.77 5.20
CA ILE A 88 2.53 -10.04 3.79
C ILE A 88 1.23 -10.85 3.67
N ASN A 89 1.06 -11.88 4.49
CA ASN A 89 -0.16 -12.68 4.51
C ASN A 89 -1.40 -11.83 4.83
N ASP A 90 -1.29 -10.90 5.79
CA ASP A 90 -2.38 -9.99 6.12
C ASP A 90 -2.71 -9.04 4.97
N TYR A 91 -1.70 -8.46 4.33
CA TYR A 91 -1.87 -7.62 3.15
C TYR A 91 -2.60 -8.36 2.02
N MET A 92 -2.23 -9.62 1.76
CA MET A 92 -2.84 -10.44 0.70
C MET A 92 -4.31 -10.79 0.94
N LYS A 93 -4.79 -10.78 2.20
CA LYS A 93 -6.22 -10.95 2.52
C LYS A 93 -7.11 -9.87 1.89
N THR A 94 -6.56 -8.75 1.47
CA THR A 94 -7.30 -7.73 0.71
C THR A 94 -8.04 -8.36 -0.47
N ASN A 95 -7.45 -9.32 -1.16
CA ASN A 95 -8.07 -9.99 -2.31
C ASN A 95 -9.32 -10.78 -1.91
N ASP A 96 -9.34 -11.39 -0.72
CA ASP A 96 -10.49 -12.15 -0.23
C ASP A 96 -11.74 -11.26 -0.06
N PHE A 97 -11.53 -9.99 0.31
CA PHE A 97 -12.59 -9.02 0.54
C PHE A 97 -12.94 -8.16 -0.69
N THR A 98 -12.10 -8.17 -1.72
CA THR A 98 -12.27 -7.30 -2.90
C THR A 98 -12.65 -8.08 -4.16
N GLN A 99 -12.56 -9.39 -4.16
CA GLN A 99 -12.78 -10.23 -5.34
C GLN A 99 -14.12 -9.97 -6.03
N GLU A 100 -15.23 -10.00 -5.27
CA GLU A 100 -16.56 -9.76 -5.83
C GLU A 100 -16.67 -8.38 -6.48
N ARG A 101 -16.12 -7.36 -5.82
CA ARG A 101 -16.09 -5.99 -6.36
C ARG A 101 -15.24 -5.85 -7.60
N ILE A 102 -14.15 -6.59 -7.70
CA ILE A 102 -13.28 -6.62 -8.89
C ILE A 102 -14.04 -7.21 -10.07
N GLU A 103 -14.73 -8.33 -9.87
CA GLU A 103 -15.55 -8.96 -10.94
C GLU A 103 -16.66 -8.02 -11.43
N GLU A 104 -17.34 -7.31 -10.52
CA GLU A 104 -18.33 -6.31 -10.88
C GLU A 104 -17.74 -5.19 -11.74
N ILE A 105 -16.57 -4.65 -11.36
CA ILE A 105 -15.92 -3.55 -12.09
C ILE A 105 -15.49 -4.02 -13.49
N ILE A 106 -14.87 -5.19 -13.59
CA ILE A 106 -14.45 -5.77 -14.88
C ILE A 106 -15.65 -5.95 -15.78
N SER A 107 -16.71 -6.60 -15.31
CA SER A 107 -17.93 -6.82 -16.06
C SER A 107 -18.59 -5.52 -16.52
N GLN A 108 -18.57 -4.48 -15.70
CA GLN A 108 -19.11 -3.15 -16.06
C GLN A 108 -18.28 -2.50 -17.18
N ILE A 109 -16.95 -2.58 -17.12
CA ILE A 109 -16.06 -2.01 -18.13
C ILE A 109 -16.26 -2.73 -19.47
N GLU A 110 -16.34 -4.05 -19.47
CA GLU A 110 -16.58 -4.86 -20.68
C GLU A 110 -17.92 -4.50 -21.31
N LEU A 111 -18.99 -4.43 -20.51
CA LEU A 111 -20.32 -4.05 -20.98
C LEU A 111 -20.34 -2.63 -21.55
N MET A 112 -19.72 -1.66 -20.87
CA MET A 112 -19.65 -0.26 -21.33
C MET A 112 -18.84 -0.10 -22.61
N SER A 113 -17.84 -0.94 -22.82
CA SER A 113 -17.03 -0.97 -24.05
C SER A 113 -17.68 -1.81 -25.17
N LEU A 114 -18.89 -2.35 -24.96
CA LEU A 114 -19.53 -3.32 -25.86
C LEU A 114 -18.62 -4.52 -26.12
N TYR A 115 -17.90 -4.99 -25.10
CA TYR A 115 -16.92 -6.09 -25.15
C TYR A 115 -15.76 -5.85 -26.13
N GLN A 116 -15.42 -4.60 -26.42
CA GLN A 116 -14.26 -4.25 -27.27
C GLN A 116 -12.98 -4.03 -26.47
N ALA A 117 -13.09 -3.76 -25.16
CA ALA A 117 -11.94 -3.62 -24.26
C ALA A 117 -11.72 -4.92 -23.48
N ASP A 118 -10.47 -5.39 -23.41
CA ASP A 118 -10.06 -6.45 -22.50
C ASP A 118 -9.86 -5.83 -21.11
N ALA A 119 -10.93 -5.84 -20.28
CA ALA A 119 -10.89 -5.26 -18.95
C ALA A 119 -10.05 -6.08 -17.96
N GLU A 120 -9.73 -7.35 -18.26
CA GLU A 120 -8.86 -8.21 -17.45
C GLU A 120 -7.46 -7.62 -17.26
N ILE A 121 -6.98 -6.84 -18.21
CA ILE A 121 -5.69 -6.15 -18.13
C ILE A 121 -5.62 -5.20 -16.90
N LEU A 122 -6.76 -4.78 -16.35
CA LEU A 122 -6.84 -3.91 -15.18
C LEU A 122 -6.88 -4.68 -13.85
N ARG A 123 -7.06 -6.01 -13.88
CA ARG A 123 -7.16 -6.83 -12.65
C ARG A 123 -6.01 -6.60 -11.66
N PRO A 124 -4.73 -6.53 -12.08
CA PRO A 124 -3.62 -6.23 -11.16
C PRO A 124 -3.74 -4.88 -10.47
N LEU A 125 -4.41 -3.89 -11.08
CA LEU A 125 -4.64 -2.57 -10.47
C LEU A 125 -5.81 -2.58 -9.48
N LEU A 126 -6.75 -3.50 -9.62
CA LEU A 126 -7.96 -3.56 -8.80
C LEU A 126 -7.73 -4.36 -7.50
N GLY A 127 -6.93 -5.43 -7.57
CA GLY A 127 -6.50 -6.23 -6.44
C GLY A 127 -5.15 -5.80 -5.86
N VAL A 128 -4.55 -6.68 -5.06
CA VAL A 128 -3.17 -6.58 -4.59
C VAL A 128 -2.36 -7.78 -5.05
N GLU A 129 -1.07 -7.56 -5.30
CA GLU A 129 -0.11 -8.62 -5.55
C GLU A 129 1.03 -8.54 -4.54
N GLN A 130 1.55 -9.69 -4.16
CA GLN A 130 2.63 -9.79 -3.16
C GLN A 130 3.84 -8.94 -3.53
N ILE A 131 4.16 -8.85 -4.83
CA ILE A 131 5.28 -8.06 -5.35
C ILE A 131 5.16 -6.58 -5.00
N TYR A 132 3.95 -6.04 -4.78
CA TYR A 132 3.77 -4.62 -4.46
C TYR A 132 4.35 -4.31 -3.08
N ILE A 133 3.88 -4.99 -2.04
CA ILE A 133 4.38 -4.80 -0.67
C ILE A 133 5.83 -5.26 -0.51
N GLU A 134 6.24 -6.33 -1.21
CA GLU A 134 7.63 -6.79 -1.22
C GLU A 134 8.58 -5.77 -1.83
N THR A 135 8.13 -5.02 -2.85
CA THR A 135 8.94 -3.92 -3.43
C THR A 135 9.17 -2.82 -2.40
N ALA A 136 8.14 -2.40 -1.65
CA ALA A 136 8.32 -1.44 -0.59
C ALA A 136 9.29 -1.95 0.50
N PHE A 137 9.11 -3.19 0.95
CA PHE A 137 9.98 -3.81 1.95
C PHE A 137 11.41 -3.93 1.48
N LYS A 138 11.63 -4.42 0.26
CA LYS A 138 12.96 -4.53 -0.34
C LYS A 138 13.64 -3.16 -0.45
N THR A 139 12.90 -2.13 -0.90
CA THR A 139 13.42 -0.76 -0.97
C THR A 139 13.84 -0.25 0.40
N ALA A 140 13.03 -0.50 1.44
CA ALA A 140 13.36 -0.13 2.81
C ALA A 140 14.60 -0.88 3.33
N GLU A 141 14.70 -2.18 3.07
CA GLU A 141 15.85 -3.00 3.44
C GLU A 141 17.13 -2.56 2.72
N GLU A 142 17.04 -2.22 1.43
CA GLU A 142 18.18 -1.72 0.64
C GLU A 142 18.70 -0.36 1.12
N GLN A 143 17.80 0.55 1.53
CA GLN A 143 18.18 1.91 1.95
C GLN A 143 18.57 2.00 3.43
N TYR A 144 17.95 1.21 4.29
CA TYR A 144 18.09 1.31 5.74
C TYR A 144 18.63 0.05 6.42
N GLY A 145 18.88 -1.01 5.66
CA GLY A 145 19.43 -2.28 6.14
C GLY A 145 18.39 -3.26 6.71
N SER A 146 17.27 -2.79 7.23
CA SER A 146 16.15 -3.60 7.70
C SER A 146 14.86 -2.79 7.79
N LEU A 147 13.70 -3.47 7.92
CA LEU A 147 12.42 -2.81 8.13
C LEU A 147 12.36 -2.08 9.48
N GLU A 148 12.97 -2.65 10.51
CA GLU A 148 13.06 -2.00 11.83
C GLU A 148 13.89 -0.72 11.76
N ASN A 149 14.99 -0.71 11.02
CA ASN A 149 15.79 0.48 10.80
C ASN A 149 15.06 1.51 9.93
N PHE A 150 14.28 1.07 8.94
CA PHE A 150 13.42 1.98 8.19
C PHE A 150 12.43 2.71 9.13
N ILE A 151 11.79 1.99 10.06
CA ILE A 151 10.89 2.62 11.03
C ILE A 151 11.65 3.60 11.93
N ARG A 152 12.84 3.23 12.44
CA ARG A 152 13.62 4.09 13.36
C ARG A 152 14.24 5.29 12.67
N VAL A 153 14.86 5.07 11.52
CA VAL A 153 15.67 6.08 10.84
C VAL A 153 14.89 6.73 9.71
N GLY A 154 14.25 5.94 8.85
CA GLY A 154 13.48 6.44 7.70
C GLY A 154 12.22 7.17 8.13
N LEU A 155 11.49 6.64 9.12
CA LEU A 155 10.27 7.24 9.66
C LEU A 155 10.50 7.97 11.00
N ASN A 156 11.75 8.11 11.44
CA ASN A 156 12.13 8.87 12.64
C ASN A 156 11.30 8.50 13.89
N ILE A 157 11.00 7.20 14.10
CA ILE A 157 10.25 6.67 15.24
C ILE A 157 11.23 6.03 16.22
N SER A 158 11.40 6.63 17.39
CA SER A 158 12.34 6.15 18.39
C SER A 158 11.92 4.84 19.05
N ASP A 159 12.87 4.12 19.69
CA ASP A 159 12.56 2.92 20.48
C ASP A 159 11.56 3.22 21.62
N ALA A 160 11.60 4.42 22.18
CA ALA A 160 10.61 4.86 23.17
C ALA A 160 9.21 5.00 22.57
N ASP A 161 9.10 5.53 21.34
CA ASP A 161 7.85 5.63 20.60
C ASP A 161 7.31 4.24 20.24
N ILE A 162 8.17 3.32 19.77
CA ILE A 162 7.80 1.93 19.47
C ILE A 162 7.28 1.25 20.74
N LYS A 163 7.95 1.43 21.87
CA LYS A 163 7.48 0.90 23.17
C LYS A 163 6.12 1.47 23.55
N LYS A 164 5.90 2.77 23.37
CA LYS A 164 4.62 3.42 23.63
C LYS A 164 3.52 2.86 22.74
N LEU A 165 3.79 2.68 21.44
CA LEU A 165 2.88 2.05 20.47
C LEU A 165 2.50 0.63 20.91
N ARG A 166 3.49 -0.20 21.26
CA ARG A 166 3.27 -1.58 21.72
C ARG A 166 2.44 -1.63 22.99
N ASN A 167 2.73 -0.80 23.99
CA ASN A 167 1.96 -0.73 25.22
C ASN A 167 0.50 -0.30 24.99
N LYS A 168 0.24 0.46 23.92
CA LYS A 168 -1.10 0.93 23.58
C LYS A 168 -1.94 -0.12 22.86
N PHE A 169 -1.32 -0.92 21.99
CA PHE A 169 -2.03 -1.82 21.09
C PHE A 169 -1.85 -3.32 21.40
N LEU A 170 -0.92 -3.68 22.27
CA LEU A 170 -0.71 -5.06 22.67
C LEU A 170 -1.13 -5.23 24.15
N GLU A 171 -1.93 -6.26 24.38
CA GLU A 171 -2.20 -6.71 25.75
C GLU A 171 -0.94 -7.39 26.30
N GLY A 172 -0.49 -6.97 27.48
CA GLY A 172 0.69 -7.52 28.16
C GLY A 172 0.44 -8.87 28.83
#